data_6ac13a2cd47af312fd522a628701efad
#
_entry.id   6ac13a2cd47af312fd522a628701efad
#
_cell.length_a   1.000
_cell.length_b   1.000
_cell.length_c   1.000
_cell.angle_alpha   90.00
_cell.angle_beta   90.00
_cell.angle_gamma   90.00
#
_symmetry.space_group_name_H-M   'P 1'
#
loop_
_entity.id
_entity.type
_entity.pdbx_description
1 polymer ?
#
loop_
_entity_poly.entity_id
_entity_poly.type
_entity_poly.pdbx_seq_one_letter_code
_entity_poly.pdbx_strand_id
1 'polypeptide(L)'
;MLTRRHIRAKVMQSVYAMQQSQSQDLDKEVKYLENSANEMYDLYLLHLSLLTELHAYAIKQSEVAQKKYLATPADTKQHRLIANNKFLTLISQNESLQKAIDTAQMNLFDLHYEYVNNFYKAILESDYYKEYAGKETSFATDRDFVVTIFEEIIAPDDDFYEFIEDHNLTWVDDYPIVNTFIVKLFKNLRPNPPEKYFTPTLYNTDDEKLFLSDLFKKTVLNDNKLKGFIDDKLTNWDKERVAVLDNILLKMAVCELLYFPSIPIKVTINEYLELSKEYSTPTSSLFINGILNVIHKELEEKELIKKIGRGLL
;
A
#
# COMPACT_ATOMS: atom_id res chain seq x y z
N MET A 1 -3.69 2.54 -7.79
CA MET A 1 -2.81 2.16 -6.67
C MET A 1 -3.40 1.00 -5.86
N LEU A 2 -4.58 1.16 -5.32
CA LEU A 2 -5.28 0.15 -4.51
C LEU A 2 -5.85 -0.97 -5.39
N THR A 3 -5.48 -2.22 -5.15
CA THR A 3 -6.00 -3.39 -5.89
C THR A 3 -7.18 -4.02 -5.14
N ARG A 4 -7.98 -4.86 -5.81
CA ARG A 4 -9.08 -5.60 -5.14
C ARG A 4 -8.62 -6.49 -3.99
N ARG A 5 -7.38 -6.99 -4.01
CA ARG A 5 -6.80 -7.73 -2.87
C ARG A 5 -6.60 -6.81 -1.67
N HIS A 6 -6.00 -5.64 -1.89
CA HIS A 6 -5.80 -4.66 -0.82
C HIS A 6 -7.13 -4.14 -0.26
N ILE A 7 -8.15 -3.98 -1.12
CA ILE A 7 -9.51 -3.65 -0.68
C ILE A 7 -10.06 -4.72 0.26
N ARG A 8 -9.90 -6.00 -0.07
CA ARG A 8 -10.34 -7.11 0.80
C ARG A 8 -9.59 -7.10 2.14
N ALA A 9 -8.28 -6.84 2.14
CA ALA A 9 -7.50 -6.72 3.38
C ALA A 9 -8.04 -5.61 4.27
N LYS A 10 -8.25 -4.40 3.73
CA LYS A 10 -8.82 -3.27 4.49
C LYS A 10 -10.24 -3.55 5.00
N VAL A 11 -11.07 -4.21 4.20
CA VAL A 11 -12.42 -4.63 4.65
C VAL A 11 -12.30 -5.64 5.79
N MET A 12 -11.41 -6.64 5.69
CA MET A 12 -11.17 -7.61 6.76
C MET A 12 -10.77 -6.92 8.07
N GLN A 13 -9.82 -6.00 8.00
CA GLN A 13 -9.34 -5.21 9.15
C GLN A 13 -10.47 -4.40 9.78
N SER A 14 -11.30 -3.74 8.96
CA SER A 14 -12.43 -2.95 9.45
C SER A 14 -13.54 -3.83 10.05
N VAL A 15 -13.82 -5.01 9.48
CA VAL A 15 -14.76 -5.98 10.08
C VAL A 15 -14.22 -6.47 11.43
N TYR A 16 -12.91 -6.76 11.50
CA TYR A 16 -12.25 -7.16 12.74
C TYR A 16 -12.35 -6.05 13.80
N ALA A 17 -11.99 -4.82 13.46
CA ALA A 17 -12.05 -3.67 14.35
C ALA A 17 -13.48 -3.41 14.86
N MET A 18 -14.48 -3.47 13.98
CA MET A 18 -15.88 -3.32 14.34
C MET A 18 -16.35 -4.41 15.31
N GLN A 19 -15.93 -5.67 15.12
CA GLN A 19 -16.25 -6.77 16.03
C GLN A 19 -15.56 -6.60 17.39
N GLN A 20 -14.30 -6.20 17.43
CA GLN A 20 -13.55 -6.01 18.68
C GLN A 20 -14.09 -4.83 19.49
N SER A 21 -14.45 -3.73 18.83
CA SER A 21 -15.03 -2.54 19.47
C SER A 21 -16.51 -2.70 19.82
N GLN A 22 -17.14 -3.76 19.34
CA GLN A 22 -18.59 -3.99 19.46
C GLN A 22 -19.44 -2.82 18.93
N SER A 23 -18.89 -2.09 17.96
CA SER A 23 -19.55 -0.95 17.33
C SER A 23 -20.82 -1.39 16.58
N GLN A 24 -21.88 -0.60 16.70
CA GLN A 24 -23.14 -0.81 15.98
C GLN A 24 -23.42 0.30 14.97
N ASP A 25 -22.53 1.29 14.85
CA ASP A 25 -22.68 2.42 13.94
C ASP A 25 -22.03 2.10 12.59
N LEU A 26 -22.83 1.50 11.70
CA LEU A 26 -22.36 1.09 10.36
C LEU A 26 -21.82 2.28 9.54
N ASP A 27 -22.45 3.45 9.63
CA ASP A 27 -22.05 4.61 8.83
C ASP A 27 -20.70 5.18 9.30
N LYS A 28 -20.45 5.16 10.60
CA LYS A 28 -19.17 5.52 11.19
C LYS A 28 -18.06 4.58 10.70
N GLU A 29 -18.31 3.28 10.75
CA GLU A 29 -17.32 2.27 10.35
C GLU A 29 -17.04 2.31 8.84
N VAL A 30 -18.04 2.58 8.01
CA VAL A 30 -17.84 2.80 6.56
C VAL A 30 -16.96 4.02 6.30
N LYS A 31 -17.19 5.14 7.00
CA LYS A 31 -16.34 6.34 6.88
C LYS A 31 -14.90 6.05 7.33
N TYR A 32 -14.74 5.30 8.41
CA TYR A 32 -13.42 4.90 8.88
C TYR A 32 -12.67 4.06 7.81
N LEU A 33 -13.36 3.08 7.22
CA LEU A 33 -12.80 2.27 6.13
C LEU A 33 -12.42 3.11 4.89
N GLU A 34 -13.30 4.03 4.48
CA GLU A 34 -13.03 4.91 3.34
C GLU A 34 -11.84 5.85 3.63
N ASN A 35 -11.75 6.38 4.85
CA ASN A 35 -10.64 7.21 5.27
C ASN A 35 -9.33 6.41 5.29
N SER A 36 -9.32 5.22 5.89
CA SER A 36 -8.15 4.33 5.89
C SER A 36 -7.64 4.01 4.48
N ALA A 37 -8.56 3.88 3.51
CA ALA A 37 -8.15 3.70 2.11
C ALA A 37 -7.52 4.97 1.50
N ASN A 38 -8.04 6.17 1.86
CA ASN A 38 -7.47 7.44 1.41
C ASN A 38 -6.11 7.71 2.05
N GLU A 39 -5.94 7.40 3.33
CA GLU A 39 -4.69 7.55 4.08
C GLU A 39 -3.53 6.75 3.48
N MET A 40 -3.82 5.65 2.78
CA MET A 40 -2.80 4.94 1.98
C MET A 40 -2.22 5.83 0.87
N TYR A 41 -3.03 6.72 0.29
CA TYR A 41 -2.54 7.69 -0.69
C TYR A 41 -1.72 8.79 -0.03
N ASP A 42 -2.08 9.20 1.17
CA ASP A 42 -1.30 10.17 1.95
C ASP A 42 0.07 9.61 2.33
N LEU A 43 0.16 8.34 2.71
CA LEU A 43 1.44 7.64 2.91
C LEU A 43 2.31 7.64 1.65
N TYR A 44 1.70 7.38 0.49
CA TYR A 44 2.41 7.48 -0.80
C TYR A 44 2.96 8.89 -1.04
N LEU A 45 2.16 9.93 -0.80
CA LEU A 45 2.58 11.32 -0.96
C LEU A 45 3.70 11.69 0.03
N LEU A 46 3.65 11.18 1.25
CA LEU A 46 4.69 11.38 2.26
C LEU A 46 6.05 10.86 1.77
N HIS A 47 6.10 9.67 1.18
CA HIS A 47 7.35 9.14 0.63
C HIS A 47 7.89 9.99 -0.52
N LEU A 48 7.02 10.50 -1.40
CA LEU A 48 7.44 11.38 -2.46
C LEU A 48 7.86 12.76 -1.95
N SER A 49 7.23 13.27 -0.90
CA SER A 49 7.64 14.48 -0.20
C SER A 49 9.06 14.34 0.36
N LEU A 50 9.39 13.21 1.00
CA LEU A 50 10.75 12.93 1.48
C LEU A 50 11.78 13.03 0.35
N LEU A 51 11.51 12.44 -0.81
CA LEU A 51 12.43 12.51 -1.96
C LEU A 51 12.56 13.92 -2.53
N THR A 52 11.49 14.71 -2.50
CA THR A 52 11.52 16.13 -2.87
C THR A 52 12.42 16.92 -1.93
N GLU A 53 12.28 16.71 -0.62
CA GLU A 53 13.09 17.37 0.41
C GLU A 53 14.56 16.93 0.36
N LEU A 54 14.85 15.66 0.11
CA LEU A 54 16.20 15.15 -0.12
C LEU A 54 16.86 15.84 -1.31
N HIS A 55 16.11 16.06 -2.40
CA HIS A 55 16.63 16.79 -3.57
C HIS A 55 16.88 18.26 -3.25
N ALA A 56 15.95 18.95 -2.60
CA ALA A 56 16.10 20.34 -2.17
C ALA A 56 17.32 20.50 -1.24
N TYR A 57 17.50 19.55 -0.32
CA TYR A 57 18.66 19.52 0.56
C TYR A 57 19.96 19.34 -0.20
N ALA A 58 20.01 18.44 -1.19
CA ALA A 58 21.18 18.23 -2.04
C ALA A 58 21.56 19.50 -2.82
N ILE A 59 20.59 20.23 -3.36
CA ILE A 59 20.79 21.50 -4.05
C ILE A 59 21.43 22.50 -3.08
N LYS A 60 20.85 22.67 -1.89
CA LYS A 60 21.37 23.56 -0.85
C LYS A 60 22.80 23.20 -0.45
N GLN A 61 23.11 21.93 -0.23
CA GLN A 61 24.46 21.48 0.12
C GLN A 61 25.45 21.71 -1.02
N SER A 62 25.05 21.52 -2.28
CA SER A 62 25.84 21.80 -3.44
C SER A 62 26.20 23.29 -3.52
N GLU A 63 25.27 24.21 -3.27
CA GLU A 63 25.52 25.65 -3.22
C GLU A 63 26.45 26.05 -2.07
N VAL A 64 26.25 25.48 -0.88
CA VAL A 64 27.11 25.70 0.28
C VAL A 64 28.54 25.24 0.00
N ALA A 65 28.67 24.04 -0.58
CA ALA A 65 30.00 23.49 -0.93
C ALA A 65 30.76 24.37 -1.94
N GLN A 66 30.04 24.94 -2.91
CA GLN A 66 30.68 25.88 -3.90
C GLN A 66 31.17 27.19 -3.28
N LYS A 67 30.52 27.65 -2.19
CA LYS A 67 30.89 28.90 -1.50
C LYS A 67 31.96 28.73 -0.42
N LYS A 68 32.32 27.50 -0.04
CA LYS A 68 33.38 27.23 0.95
C LYS A 68 34.75 27.61 0.40
N TYR A 69 35.48 28.44 1.14
CA TYR A 69 36.84 28.91 0.77
C TYR A 69 37.87 27.78 0.62
N LEU A 70 37.67 26.65 1.31
CA LEU A 70 38.53 25.46 1.29
C LEU A 70 37.79 24.20 0.76
N ALA A 71 36.82 24.39 -0.12
CA ALA A 71 36.10 23.25 -0.71
C ALA A 71 37.04 22.39 -1.55
N THR A 72 37.09 21.09 -1.28
CA THR A 72 37.78 20.17 -2.18
C THR A 72 36.93 19.91 -3.43
N PRO A 73 37.56 19.60 -4.59
CA PRO A 73 36.78 19.17 -5.77
C PRO A 73 35.87 17.95 -5.50
N ALA A 74 36.28 17.09 -4.57
CA ALA A 74 35.52 15.92 -4.16
C ALA A 74 34.22 16.31 -3.43
N ASP A 75 34.31 17.23 -2.43
CA ASP A 75 33.14 17.70 -1.68
C ASP A 75 32.10 18.35 -2.59
N THR A 76 32.58 19.20 -3.52
CA THR A 76 31.70 19.87 -4.48
C THR A 76 31.04 18.87 -5.45
N LYS A 77 31.81 17.88 -5.94
CA LYS A 77 31.29 16.85 -6.85
C LYS A 77 30.20 15.98 -6.18
N GLN A 78 30.41 15.61 -4.93
CA GLN A 78 29.55 14.75 -4.17
C GLN A 78 28.09 15.26 -4.09
N HIS A 79 27.93 16.50 -3.64
CA HIS A 79 26.60 17.10 -3.52
C HIS A 79 25.98 17.41 -4.88
N ARG A 80 26.80 17.79 -5.86
CA ARG A 80 26.36 18.16 -7.21
C ARG A 80 25.75 16.99 -7.99
N LEU A 81 26.20 15.75 -7.74
CA LEU A 81 25.67 14.57 -8.42
C LEU A 81 24.21 14.34 -8.05
N ILE A 82 23.86 14.43 -6.76
CA ILE A 82 22.47 14.26 -6.30
C ILE A 82 21.64 15.49 -6.71
N ALA A 83 22.17 16.70 -6.54
CA ALA A 83 21.48 17.94 -6.93
C ALA A 83 21.11 18.01 -8.42
N ASN A 84 21.94 17.42 -9.29
CA ASN A 84 21.71 17.38 -10.74
C ASN A 84 21.05 16.07 -11.21
N ASN A 85 20.62 15.20 -10.31
CA ASN A 85 19.93 13.96 -10.67
C ASN A 85 18.62 14.29 -11.39
N LYS A 86 18.51 13.89 -12.66
CA LYS A 86 17.36 14.20 -13.52
C LYS A 86 16.07 13.57 -13.06
N PHE A 87 16.15 12.42 -12.39
CA PHE A 87 14.98 11.75 -11.86
C PHE A 87 14.41 12.51 -10.65
N LEU A 88 15.25 12.91 -9.69
CA LEU A 88 14.83 13.73 -8.54
C LEU A 88 14.30 15.09 -9.00
N THR A 89 14.93 15.69 -10.04
CA THR A 89 14.45 16.93 -10.65
C THR A 89 13.02 16.76 -11.19
N LEU A 90 12.71 15.65 -11.86
CA LEU A 90 11.34 15.41 -12.37
C LEU A 90 10.31 15.27 -11.24
N ILE A 91 10.66 14.63 -10.12
CA ILE A 91 9.77 14.54 -8.96
C ILE A 91 9.56 15.92 -8.33
N SER A 92 10.64 16.61 -8.00
CA SER A 92 10.58 17.88 -7.27
C SER A 92 9.97 19.03 -8.05
N GLN A 93 10.03 19.00 -9.38
CA GLN A 93 9.45 20.02 -10.26
C GLN A 93 8.04 19.66 -10.78
N ASN A 94 7.47 18.51 -10.39
CA ASN A 94 6.16 18.12 -10.85
C ASN A 94 5.06 18.91 -10.08
N GLU A 95 4.41 19.84 -10.77
CA GLU A 95 3.40 20.73 -10.15
C GLU A 95 2.19 19.97 -9.60
N SER A 96 1.73 18.93 -10.31
CA SER A 96 0.62 18.09 -9.83
C SER A 96 0.95 17.40 -8.51
N LEU A 97 2.19 16.90 -8.38
CA LEU A 97 2.66 16.25 -7.17
C LEU A 97 2.78 17.25 -6.02
N GLN A 98 3.41 18.40 -6.23
CA GLN A 98 3.55 19.43 -5.19
C GLN A 98 2.18 19.88 -4.68
N LYS A 99 1.25 20.14 -5.59
CA LYS A 99 -0.13 20.48 -5.22
C LYS A 99 -0.83 19.36 -4.44
N ALA A 100 -0.59 18.09 -4.77
CA ALA A 100 -1.17 16.96 -4.06
C ALA A 100 -0.59 16.85 -2.64
N ILE A 101 0.74 16.99 -2.46
CA ILE A 101 1.42 16.99 -1.17
C ILE A 101 0.88 18.13 -0.28
N ASP A 102 0.78 19.35 -0.82
CA ASP A 102 0.24 20.49 -0.08
C ASP A 102 -1.22 20.30 0.33
N THR A 103 -2.05 19.79 -0.58
CA THR A 103 -3.47 19.55 -0.31
C THR A 103 -3.68 18.48 0.76
N ALA A 104 -2.88 17.42 0.74
CA ALA A 104 -2.89 16.35 1.74
C ALA A 104 -2.13 16.72 3.01
N GLN A 105 -1.43 17.87 3.05
CA GLN A 105 -0.58 18.31 4.17
C GLN A 105 0.54 17.30 4.49
N MET A 106 1.12 16.66 3.45
CA MET A 106 2.17 15.64 3.59
C MET A 106 3.59 16.23 3.48
N ASN A 107 3.78 17.52 3.70
CA ASN A 107 5.06 18.22 3.84
C ASN A 107 5.59 18.18 5.29
N LEU A 108 5.55 16.99 5.92
CA LEU A 108 5.92 16.83 7.33
C LEU A 108 7.40 17.06 7.60
N PHE A 109 8.26 16.93 6.60
CA PHE A 109 9.72 17.04 6.75
C PHE A 109 10.22 18.48 6.95
N ASP A 110 9.35 19.47 6.82
CA ASP A 110 9.60 20.84 7.31
C ASP A 110 9.81 20.88 8.82
N LEU A 111 9.06 20.04 9.55
CA LEU A 111 9.14 19.90 11.01
C LEU A 111 10.06 18.74 11.44
N HIS A 112 10.21 17.70 10.60
CA HIS A 112 10.99 16.49 10.86
C HIS A 112 12.22 16.42 9.93
N TYR A 113 12.95 17.52 9.88
CA TYR A 113 14.09 17.69 9.02
C TYR A 113 15.26 16.74 9.32
N GLU A 114 15.32 16.17 10.53
CA GLU A 114 16.28 15.16 10.93
C GLU A 114 16.28 13.95 10.01
N TYR A 115 15.13 13.48 9.54
CA TYR A 115 15.04 12.34 8.61
C TYR A 115 15.70 12.65 7.28
N VAL A 116 15.47 13.85 6.71
CA VAL A 116 16.10 14.30 5.48
C VAL A 116 17.65 14.32 5.63
N ASN A 117 18.13 14.84 6.76
CA ASN A 117 19.55 14.91 7.04
C ASN A 117 20.21 13.54 7.24
N ASN A 118 19.52 12.64 7.97
CA ASN A 118 20.01 11.29 8.24
C ASN A 118 20.04 10.45 6.96
N PHE A 119 18.97 10.44 6.17
CA PHE A 119 18.96 9.76 4.89
C PHE A 119 20.00 10.31 3.92
N TYR A 120 20.16 11.63 3.85
CA TYR A 120 21.16 12.23 2.99
C TYR A 120 22.57 11.77 3.34
N LYS A 121 22.91 11.70 4.63
CA LYS A 121 24.20 11.18 5.11
C LYS A 121 24.36 9.70 4.76
N ALA A 122 23.36 8.89 5.09
CA ALA A 122 23.38 7.45 4.81
C ALA A 122 23.56 7.17 3.31
N ILE A 123 22.90 7.96 2.45
CA ILE A 123 23.04 7.86 0.99
C ILE A 123 24.48 8.16 0.57
N LEU A 124 25.09 9.25 1.05
CA LEU A 124 26.45 9.65 0.68
C LEU A 124 27.52 8.66 1.16
N GLU A 125 27.30 8.01 2.31
CA GLU A 125 28.21 7.02 2.90
C GLU A 125 28.06 5.63 2.26
N SER A 126 26.95 5.38 1.55
CA SER A 126 26.64 4.07 0.97
C SER A 126 27.56 3.70 -0.20
N ASP A 127 27.69 2.39 -0.42
CA ASP A 127 28.37 1.86 -1.59
C ASP A 127 27.57 2.11 -2.88
N TYR A 128 26.24 2.23 -2.76
CA TYR A 128 25.35 2.61 -3.87
C TYR A 128 25.67 3.98 -4.44
N TYR A 129 25.96 4.95 -3.57
CA TYR A 129 26.40 6.27 -4.02
C TYR A 129 27.78 6.22 -4.70
N LYS A 130 28.75 5.48 -4.15
CA LYS A 130 30.09 5.33 -4.75
C LYS A 130 30.01 4.72 -6.15
N GLU A 131 29.16 3.69 -6.31
CA GLU A 131 28.92 3.06 -7.62
C GLU A 131 28.27 4.05 -8.60
N TYR A 132 27.25 4.80 -8.16
CA TYR A 132 26.60 5.82 -8.97
C TYR A 132 27.57 6.93 -9.39
N ALA A 133 28.42 7.40 -8.48
CA ALA A 133 29.42 8.44 -8.75
C ALA A 133 30.49 8.01 -9.76
N GLY A 134 30.69 6.72 -9.97
CA GLY A 134 31.61 6.15 -10.96
C GLY A 134 30.97 5.91 -12.33
N LYS A 135 29.64 6.02 -12.47
CA LYS A 135 28.93 5.80 -13.73
C LYS A 135 28.82 7.08 -14.57
N GLU A 136 28.62 6.89 -15.88
CA GLU A 136 28.22 7.98 -16.77
C GLU A 136 26.79 8.43 -16.44
N THR A 137 26.59 9.75 -16.36
CA THR A 137 25.29 10.33 -15.99
C THR A 137 24.29 10.22 -17.13
N SER A 138 23.21 9.53 -16.93
CA SER A 138 22.08 9.41 -17.84
C SER A 138 20.77 9.38 -17.05
N PHE A 139 19.63 9.56 -17.70
CA PHE A 139 18.34 9.39 -17.02
C PHE A 139 18.17 7.99 -16.42
N ALA A 140 18.64 6.96 -17.11
CA ALA A 140 18.55 5.58 -16.64
C ALA A 140 19.42 5.37 -15.38
N THR A 141 20.67 5.83 -15.38
CA THR A 141 21.53 5.72 -14.19
C THR A 141 21.02 6.54 -13.02
N ASP A 142 20.43 7.73 -13.27
CA ASP A 142 19.82 8.59 -12.26
C ASP A 142 18.59 7.90 -11.64
N ARG A 143 17.71 7.32 -12.47
CA ARG A 143 16.55 6.55 -12.04
C ARG A 143 16.95 5.34 -11.20
N ASP A 144 17.87 4.52 -11.72
CA ASP A 144 18.27 3.28 -11.08
C ASP A 144 18.93 3.55 -9.72
N PHE A 145 19.68 4.64 -9.60
CA PHE A 145 20.21 5.11 -8.32
C PHE A 145 19.10 5.46 -7.32
N VAL A 146 18.09 6.25 -7.74
CA VAL A 146 16.99 6.63 -6.84
C VAL A 146 16.15 5.42 -6.44
N VAL A 147 15.92 4.48 -7.37
CA VAL A 147 15.26 3.21 -7.05
C VAL A 147 16.05 2.45 -5.98
N THR A 148 17.36 2.32 -6.16
CA THR A 148 18.22 1.58 -5.24
C THR A 148 18.26 2.21 -3.84
N ILE A 149 18.44 3.54 -3.73
CA ILE A 149 18.43 4.18 -2.41
C ILE A 149 17.06 4.11 -1.73
N PHE A 150 15.99 4.10 -2.50
CA PHE A 150 14.65 3.90 -1.95
C PHE A 150 14.46 2.47 -1.43
N GLU A 151 14.84 1.44 -2.23
CA GLU A 151 14.70 0.03 -1.86
C GLU A 151 15.63 -0.37 -0.69
N GLU A 152 16.85 0.16 -0.64
CA GLU A 152 17.91 -0.37 0.23
C GLU A 152 18.23 0.53 1.43
N ILE A 153 17.84 1.80 1.40
CA ILE A 153 18.13 2.74 2.48
C ILE A 153 16.86 3.31 3.11
N ILE A 154 15.89 3.77 2.28
CA ILE A 154 14.72 4.48 2.83
C ILE A 154 13.65 3.50 3.31
N ALA A 155 13.25 2.55 2.45
CA ALA A 155 12.15 1.64 2.76
C ALA A 155 12.44 0.65 3.91
N PRO A 156 13.69 0.17 4.14
CA PRO A 156 13.99 -0.73 5.26
C PRO A 156 14.44 -0.02 6.55
N ASP A 157 14.38 1.31 6.60
CA ASP A 157 14.85 2.08 7.76
C ASP A 157 13.86 1.97 8.94
N ASP A 158 14.34 1.45 10.07
CA ASP A 158 13.52 1.18 11.25
C ASP A 158 13.04 2.48 11.92
N ASP A 159 13.87 3.51 11.99
CA ASP A 159 13.51 4.81 12.61
C ASP A 159 12.41 5.50 11.79
N PHE A 160 12.49 5.37 10.45
CA PHE A 160 11.44 5.90 9.56
C PHE A 160 10.15 5.10 9.66
N TYR A 161 10.24 3.78 9.81
CA TYR A 161 9.07 2.94 10.04
C TYR A 161 8.38 3.31 11.37
N GLU A 162 9.14 3.49 12.45
CA GLU A 162 8.59 3.96 13.74
C GLU A 162 7.92 5.33 13.62
N PHE A 163 8.53 6.28 12.89
CA PHE A 163 7.92 7.58 12.61
C PHE A 163 6.56 7.44 11.89
N ILE A 164 6.47 6.53 10.92
CA ILE A 164 5.23 6.28 10.18
C ILE A 164 4.17 5.66 11.08
N GLU A 165 4.53 4.70 11.91
CA GLU A 165 3.64 4.06 12.90
C GLU A 165 3.11 5.07 13.92
N ASP A 166 3.99 5.90 14.47
CA ASP A 166 3.63 6.94 15.44
C ASP A 166 2.71 8.01 14.83
N HIS A 167 2.90 8.32 13.54
CA HIS A 167 2.09 9.32 12.87
C HIS A 167 0.68 8.80 12.54
N ASN A 168 0.58 7.59 12.01
CA ASN A 168 -0.71 6.98 11.66
C ASN A 168 -0.62 5.45 11.68
N LEU A 169 -1.24 4.83 12.67
CA LEU A 169 -1.24 3.37 12.85
C LEU A 169 -1.84 2.62 11.64
N THR A 170 -2.76 3.24 10.88
CA THR A 170 -3.35 2.60 9.69
C THR A 170 -2.36 2.42 8.56
N TRP A 171 -1.23 3.15 8.58
CA TRP A 171 -0.19 3.08 7.57
C TRP A 171 0.72 1.85 7.70
N VAL A 172 0.77 1.22 8.87
CA VAL A 172 1.64 0.07 9.16
C VAL A 172 1.45 -1.06 8.13
N ASP A 173 0.20 -1.45 7.92
CA ASP A 173 -0.15 -2.50 6.95
C ASP A 173 -0.04 -2.03 5.48
N ASP A 174 -0.17 -0.73 5.24
CA ASP A 174 -0.07 -0.14 3.90
C ASP A 174 1.39 0.07 3.47
N TYR A 175 2.33 0.17 4.42
CA TYR A 175 3.73 0.50 4.17
C TYR A 175 4.41 -0.39 3.12
N PRO A 176 4.39 -1.72 3.23
CA PRO A 176 5.02 -2.59 2.23
C PRO A 176 4.34 -2.50 0.86
N ILE A 177 3.03 -2.24 0.84
CA ILE A 177 2.25 -2.10 -0.39
C ILE A 177 2.63 -0.81 -1.12
N VAL A 178 2.70 0.30 -0.38
CA VAL A 178 3.09 1.62 -0.91
C VAL A 178 4.52 1.59 -1.41
N ASN A 179 5.46 1.02 -0.65
CA ASN A 179 6.85 0.87 -1.06
C ASN A 179 6.97 0.08 -2.37
N THR A 180 6.30 -1.06 -2.47
CA THR A 180 6.28 -1.87 -3.70
C THR A 180 5.69 -1.08 -4.88
N PHE A 181 4.63 -0.31 -4.65
CA PHE A 181 4.02 0.53 -5.66
C PHE A 181 4.97 1.64 -6.15
N ILE A 182 5.64 2.33 -5.24
CA ILE A 182 6.63 3.39 -5.54
C ILE A 182 7.77 2.83 -6.38
N VAL A 183 8.34 1.73 -5.96
CA VAL A 183 9.44 1.05 -6.71
C VAL A 183 9.01 0.71 -8.13
N LYS A 184 7.81 0.13 -8.29
CA LYS A 184 7.25 -0.20 -9.61
C LYS A 184 7.02 1.06 -10.46
N LEU A 185 6.50 2.13 -9.85
CA LEU A 185 6.28 3.41 -10.51
C LEU A 185 7.62 3.97 -11.01
N PHE A 186 8.65 3.97 -10.17
CA PHE A 186 9.96 4.50 -10.47
C PHE A 186 10.67 3.70 -11.58
N LYS A 187 10.67 2.37 -11.48
CA LYS A 187 11.27 1.48 -12.50
C LYS A 187 10.65 1.68 -13.90
N ASN A 188 9.38 2.09 -13.96
CA ASN A 188 8.67 2.36 -15.21
C ASN A 188 8.75 3.82 -15.70
N LEU A 189 9.36 4.73 -14.92
CA LEU A 189 9.45 6.14 -15.27
C LEU A 189 10.32 6.35 -16.51
N ARG A 190 9.82 7.18 -17.44
CA ARG A 190 10.53 7.63 -18.65
C ARG A 190 10.89 9.10 -18.53
N PRO A 191 11.82 9.62 -19.35
CA PRO A 191 12.33 11.00 -19.25
C PRO A 191 11.25 12.10 -19.38
N ASN A 192 10.19 11.84 -20.09
CA ASN A 192 9.08 12.80 -20.32
C ASN A 192 7.75 12.17 -19.89
N PRO A 193 7.50 12.03 -18.60
CA PRO A 193 6.22 11.48 -18.13
C PRO A 193 5.09 12.48 -18.31
N PRO A 194 3.83 11.99 -18.38
CA PRO A 194 2.67 12.88 -18.28
C PRO A 194 2.67 13.62 -16.93
N GLU A 195 2.11 14.83 -16.89
CA GLU A 195 2.04 15.66 -15.68
C GLU A 195 1.47 14.90 -14.46
N LYS A 196 0.45 14.09 -14.66
CA LYS A 196 -0.20 13.29 -13.62
C LYS A 196 0.48 11.95 -13.29
N TYR A 197 1.71 11.73 -13.77
CA TYR A 197 2.40 10.45 -13.56
C TYR A 197 2.60 10.13 -12.08
N PHE A 198 2.96 11.14 -11.29
CA PHE A 198 3.19 11.01 -9.84
C PHE A 198 1.92 11.22 -8.99
N THR A 199 0.78 11.46 -9.62
CA THR A 199 -0.51 11.57 -8.95
C THR A 199 -1.51 10.54 -9.51
N PRO A 200 -1.20 9.22 -9.38
CA PRO A 200 -2.08 8.17 -9.84
C PRO A 200 -3.39 8.19 -9.03
N THR A 201 -4.45 7.66 -9.62
CA THR A 201 -5.70 7.47 -8.90
C THR A 201 -5.56 6.36 -7.85
N LEU A 202 -6.17 6.55 -6.70
CA LEU A 202 -6.22 5.52 -5.65
C LEU A 202 -6.92 4.25 -6.16
N TYR A 203 -8.09 4.41 -6.76
CA TYR A 203 -8.86 3.34 -7.39
C TYR A 203 -8.68 3.38 -8.91
N ASN A 204 -8.58 2.23 -9.57
CA ASN A 204 -8.49 2.18 -11.04
C ASN A 204 -9.85 2.42 -11.70
N THR A 205 -10.95 2.08 -11.01
CA THR A 205 -12.33 2.25 -11.49
C THR A 205 -13.26 2.63 -10.33
N ASP A 206 -14.41 3.25 -10.68
CA ASP A 206 -15.47 3.52 -9.72
C ASP A 206 -16.03 2.24 -9.09
N ASP A 207 -16.03 1.12 -9.84
CA ASP A 207 -16.44 -0.19 -9.33
C ASP A 207 -15.55 -0.68 -8.18
N GLU A 208 -14.25 -0.34 -8.15
CA GLU A 208 -13.35 -0.69 -7.05
C GLU A 208 -13.67 0.12 -5.80
N LYS A 209 -14.02 1.39 -5.95
CA LYS A 209 -14.47 2.23 -4.83
C LYS A 209 -15.78 1.70 -4.25
N LEU A 210 -16.75 1.36 -5.10
CA LEU A 210 -18.00 0.75 -4.66
C LEU A 210 -17.77 -0.62 -4.01
N PHE A 211 -16.85 -1.40 -4.53
CA PHE A 211 -16.51 -2.71 -3.97
C PHE A 211 -16.03 -2.63 -2.51
N LEU A 212 -15.27 -1.59 -2.15
CA LEU A 212 -14.80 -1.37 -0.78
C LEU A 212 -15.97 -1.28 0.21
N SER A 213 -16.87 -0.32 -0.01
CA SER A 213 -18.00 -0.07 0.89
C SER A 213 -19.06 -1.16 0.82
N ASP A 214 -19.32 -1.73 -0.37
CA ASP A 214 -20.31 -2.78 -0.57
C ASP A 214 -19.88 -4.10 0.10
N LEU A 215 -18.62 -4.50 -0.04
CA LEU A 215 -18.14 -5.73 0.58
C LEU A 215 -18.26 -5.64 2.11
N PHE A 216 -17.86 -4.52 2.70
CA PHE A 216 -17.99 -4.27 4.12
C PHE A 216 -19.46 -4.32 4.58
N LYS A 217 -20.32 -3.48 3.97
CA LYS A 217 -21.74 -3.39 4.33
C LYS A 217 -22.45 -4.74 4.21
N LYS A 218 -22.24 -5.43 3.08
CA LYS A 218 -22.90 -6.72 2.82
C LYS A 218 -22.40 -7.80 3.77
N THR A 219 -21.12 -7.79 4.15
CA THR A 219 -20.60 -8.75 5.13
C THR A 219 -21.22 -8.52 6.51
N VAL A 220 -21.22 -7.27 6.99
CA VAL A 220 -21.74 -6.93 8.33
C VAL A 220 -23.25 -7.12 8.41
N LEU A 221 -24.02 -6.60 7.44
CA LEU A 221 -25.48 -6.68 7.46
C LEU A 221 -26.03 -8.10 7.29
N ASN A 222 -25.26 -9.00 6.71
CA ASN A 222 -25.67 -10.39 6.53
C ASN A 222 -24.96 -11.36 7.49
N ASP A 223 -24.30 -10.88 8.55
CA ASP A 223 -23.45 -11.67 9.44
C ASP A 223 -24.11 -12.99 9.88
N ASN A 224 -25.32 -12.95 10.39
CA ASN A 224 -26.05 -14.15 10.85
C ASN A 224 -26.32 -15.15 9.72
N LYS A 225 -26.65 -14.67 8.52
CA LYS A 225 -26.90 -15.52 7.35
C LYS A 225 -25.61 -16.18 6.88
N LEU A 226 -24.52 -15.40 6.81
CA LEU A 226 -23.20 -15.89 6.41
C LEU A 226 -22.65 -16.90 7.41
N LYS A 227 -22.81 -16.63 8.70
CA LYS A 227 -22.46 -17.52 9.80
C LYS A 227 -23.19 -18.86 9.67
N GLY A 228 -24.49 -18.87 9.33
CA GLY A 228 -25.26 -20.11 9.15
C GLY A 228 -24.65 -21.06 8.11
N PHE A 229 -24.18 -20.53 6.97
CA PHE A 229 -23.48 -21.36 5.96
C PHE A 229 -22.18 -21.96 6.46
N ILE A 230 -21.47 -21.26 7.36
CA ILE A 230 -20.16 -21.67 7.88
C ILE A 230 -20.34 -22.67 9.03
N ASP A 231 -21.21 -22.36 9.99
CA ASP A 231 -21.42 -23.15 11.22
C ASP A 231 -21.83 -24.58 10.92
N ASP A 232 -22.63 -24.80 9.88
CA ASP A 232 -23.05 -26.11 9.42
C ASP A 232 -21.88 -26.99 8.93
N LYS A 233 -20.79 -26.37 8.52
CA LYS A 233 -19.57 -27.05 8.00
C LYS A 233 -18.50 -27.24 9.06
N LEU A 234 -18.64 -26.57 10.19
CA LEU A 234 -17.71 -26.65 11.32
C LEU A 234 -18.04 -27.78 12.32
N THR A 235 -19.01 -28.66 12.02
CA THR A 235 -19.44 -29.73 12.94
C THR A 235 -18.31 -30.72 13.30
N ASN A 236 -17.31 -30.88 12.42
CA ASN A 236 -16.15 -31.76 12.65
C ASN A 236 -14.92 -30.97 13.15
N TRP A 237 -15.06 -29.69 13.40
CA TRP A 237 -13.98 -28.82 13.89
C TRP A 237 -14.36 -28.25 15.25
N ASP A 238 -13.38 -28.11 16.12
CA ASP A 238 -13.55 -27.43 17.38
C ASP A 238 -13.76 -25.92 17.10
N LYS A 239 -15.01 -25.46 17.21
CA LYS A 239 -15.40 -24.07 16.90
C LYS A 239 -14.62 -23.02 17.72
N GLU A 240 -14.16 -23.41 18.94
CA GLU A 240 -13.40 -22.54 19.81
C GLU A 240 -11.94 -22.35 19.33
N ARG A 241 -11.48 -23.22 18.42
CA ARG A 241 -10.14 -23.15 17.82
C ARG A 241 -10.08 -22.41 16.49
N VAL A 242 -11.20 -22.03 15.92
CA VAL A 242 -11.22 -21.25 14.68
C VAL A 242 -10.74 -19.84 14.98
N ALA A 243 -9.65 -19.42 14.35
CA ALA A 243 -9.14 -18.08 14.53
C ALA A 243 -10.19 -17.03 14.13
N VAL A 244 -10.25 -15.92 14.85
CA VAL A 244 -11.22 -14.84 14.58
C VAL A 244 -11.11 -14.36 13.14
N LEU A 245 -9.87 -14.20 12.64
CA LEU A 245 -9.62 -13.79 11.26
C LEU A 245 -10.10 -14.82 10.24
N ASP A 246 -9.93 -16.13 10.50
CA ASP A 246 -10.45 -17.18 9.62
C ASP A 246 -11.96 -17.09 9.47
N ASN A 247 -12.67 -16.86 10.56
CA ASN A 247 -14.11 -16.68 10.53
C ASN A 247 -14.54 -15.45 9.72
N ILE A 248 -13.83 -14.34 9.88
CA ILE A 248 -14.07 -13.12 9.10
C ILE A 248 -13.82 -13.37 7.62
N LEU A 249 -12.68 -13.99 7.26
CA LEU A 249 -12.34 -14.32 5.88
C LEU A 249 -13.36 -15.25 5.24
N LEU A 250 -13.84 -16.26 5.97
CA LEU A 250 -14.90 -17.15 5.51
C LEU A 250 -16.21 -16.39 5.25
N LYS A 251 -16.64 -15.52 6.17
CA LYS A 251 -17.84 -14.70 5.99
C LYS A 251 -17.72 -13.78 4.77
N MET A 252 -16.59 -13.11 4.62
CA MET A 252 -16.33 -12.24 3.48
C MET A 252 -16.32 -13.02 2.16
N ALA A 253 -15.70 -14.20 2.14
CA ALA A 253 -15.67 -15.05 0.94
C ALA A 253 -17.07 -15.51 0.55
N VAL A 254 -17.88 -16.00 1.49
CA VAL A 254 -19.28 -16.40 1.24
C VAL A 254 -20.11 -15.18 0.81
N CYS A 255 -19.91 -14.01 1.40
CA CYS A 255 -20.52 -12.76 0.97
C CYS A 255 -20.19 -12.44 -0.50
N GLU A 256 -18.92 -12.57 -0.87
CA GLU A 256 -18.47 -12.29 -2.24
C GLU A 256 -19.05 -13.31 -3.24
N LEU A 257 -19.13 -14.59 -2.86
CA LEU A 257 -19.76 -15.62 -3.69
C LEU A 257 -21.23 -15.30 -3.98
N LEU A 258 -21.98 -14.87 -2.98
CA LEU A 258 -23.41 -14.61 -3.06
C LEU A 258 -23.77 -13.27 -3.71
N TYR A 259 -23.04 -12.21 -3.40
CA TYR A 259 -23.47 -10.84 -3.69
C TYR A 259 -22.62 -10.11 -4.74
N PHE A 260 -21.54 -10.73 -5.25
CA PHE A 260 -20.69 -10.12 -6.27
C PHE A 260 -20.65 -11.00 -7.54
N PRO A 261 -21.67 -10.88 -8.37
CA PRO A 261 -21.85 -11.79 -9.51
C PRO A 261 -20.77 -11.65 -10.60
N SER A 262 -20.09 -10.51 -10.70
CA SER A 262 -19.02 -10.28 -11.68
C SER A 262 -17.66 -10.88 -11.30
N ILE A 263 -17.52 -11.43 -10.07
CA ILE A 263 -16.27 -12.03 -9.61
C ILE A 263 -16.37 -13.56 -9.73
N PRO A 264 -15.43 -14.23 -10.45
CA PRO A 264 -15.42 -15.68 -10.57
C PRO A 264 -15.23 -16.38 -9.22
N ILE A 265 -15.87 -17.53 -9.05
CA ILE A 265 -15.77 -18.34 -7.81
C ILE A 265 -14.31 -18.66 -7.48
N LYS A 266 -13.54 -19.12 -8.47
CA LYS A 266 -12.11 -19.46 -8.29
C LYS A 266 -11.28 -18.26 -7.84
N VAL A 267 -11.58 -17.08 -8.38
CA VAL A 267 -10.89 -15.84 -7.97
C VAL A 267 -11.21 -15.52 -6.51
N THR A 268 -12.49 -15.55 -6.13
CA THR A 268 -12.89 -15.35 -4.74
C THR A 268 -12.13 -16.30 -3.81
N ILE A 269 -12.20 -17.60 -4.06
CA ILE A 269 -11.52 -18.59 -3.19
C ILE A 269 -10.03 -18.28 -3.10
N ASN A 270 -9.33 -18.13 -4.23
CA ASN A 270 -7.89 -17.88 -4.23
C ASN A 270 -7.50 -16.60 -3.47
N GLU A 271 -8.24 -15.51 -3.64
CA GLU A 271 -7.95 -14.25 -2.96
C GLU A 271 -8.06 -14.37 -1.43
N TYR A 272 -9.07 -15.10 -0.93
CA TYR A 272 -9.20 -15.31 0.52
C TYR A 272 -8.18 -16.31 1.07
N LEU A 273 -7.70 -17.25 0.25
CA LEU A 273 -6.57 -18.10 0.64
C LEU A 273 -5.27 -17.30 0.76
N GLU A 274 -5.02 -16.38 -0.16
CA GLU A 274 -3.82 -15.52 -0.08
C GLU A 274 -3.89 -14.62 1.17
N LEU A 275 -5.05 -13.98 1.44
CA LEU A 275 -5.22 -13.20 2.66
C LEU A 275 -5.01 -14.03 3.93
N SER A 276 -5.49 -15.27 3.96
CA SER A 276 -5.29 -16.13 5.12
C SER A 276 -3.82 -16.49 5.37
N LYS A 277 -3.01 -16.62 4.32
CA LYS A 277 -1.56 -16.85 4.44
C LYS A 277 -0.83 -15.63 5.00
N GLU A 278 -1.32 -14.45 4.66
CA GLU A 278 -0.70 -13.17 5.05
C GLU A 278 -1.09 -12.76 6.48
N TYR A 279 -2.37 -12.92 6.85
CA TYR A 279 -2.93 -12.35 8.08
C TYR A 279 -3.32 -13.37 9.15
N SER A 280 -3.28 -14.68 8.87
CA SER A 280 -3.72 -15.68 9.84
C SER A 280 -2.65 -16.74 10.13
N THR A 281 -3.05 -17.90 10.65
CA THR A 281 -2.12 -18.96 11.03
C THR A 281 -1.59 -19.72 9.81
N PRO A 282 -0.41 -20.39 9.90
CA PRO A 282 0.15 -21.16 8.79
C PRO A 282 -0.77 -22.24 8.22
N THR A 283 -1.72 -22.74 9.01
CA THR A 283 -2.68 -23.79 8.62
C THR A 283 -4.01 -23.25 8.14
N SER A 284 -4.29 -21.95 8.32
CA SER A 284 -5.56 -21.32 8.00
C SER A 284 -5.95 -21.44 6.53
N SER A 285 -4.99 -21.34 5.62
CA SER A 285 -5.27 -21.45 4.18
C SER A 285 -5.83 -22.82 3.79
N LEU A 286 -5.31 -23.89 4.38
CA LEU A 286 -5.82 -25.24 4.15
C LEU A 286 -7.23 -25.43 4.74
N PHE A 287 -7.46 -24.92 5.95
CA PHE A 287 -8.74 -24.93 6.60
C PHE A 287 -9.81 -24.17 5.80
N ILE A 288 -9.53 -22.90 5.45
CA ILE A 288 -10.41 -22.04 4.67
C ILE A 288 -10.73 -22.66 3.31
N ASN A 289 -9.72 -23.22 2.62
CA ASN A 289 -9.92 -23.91 1.36
C ASN A 289 -10.88 -25.08 1.48
N GLY A 290 -10.71 -25.93 2.49
CA GLY A 290 -11.59 -27.06 2.75
C GLY A 290 -13.05 -26.62 2.95
N ILE A 291 -13.29 -25.60 3.79
CA ILE A 291 -14.63 -25.08 4.07
C ILE A 291 -15.25 -24.41 2.84
N LEU A 292 -14.53 -23.55 2.14
CA LEU A 292 -15.04 -22.84 0.95
C LEU A 292 -15.35 -23.79 -0.20
N ASN A 293 -14.58 -24.87 -0.38
CA ASN A 293 -14.85 -25.90 -1.39
C ASN A 293 -16.17 -26.67 -1.13
N VAL A 294 -16.56 -26.84 0.13
CA VAL A 294 -17.84 -27.45 0.47
C VAL A 294 -18.98 -26.45 0.28
N ILE A 295 -18.78 -25.22 0.79
CA ILE A 295 -19.81 -24.17 0.75
C ILE A 295 -20.17 -23.80 -0.70
N HIS A 296 -19.17 -23.56 -1.57
CA HIS A 296 -19.49 -23.11 -2.94
C HIS A 296 -20.28 -24.17 -3.72
N LYS A 297 -19.99 -25.46 -3.57
CA LYS A 297 -20.73 -26.56 -4.22
C LYS A 297 -22.19 -26.58 -3.75
N GLU A 298 -22.42 -26.47 -2.43
CA GLU A 298 -23.76 -26.41 -1.89
C GLU A 298 -24.54 -25.18 -2.36
N LEU A 299 -23.86 -24.02 -2.45
CA LEU A 299 -24.50 -22.80 -2.94
C LEU A 299 -24.84 -22.88 -4.43
N GLU A 300 -24.04 -23.60 -5.23
CA GLU A 300 -24.32 -23.89 -6.66
C GLU A 300 -25.49 -24.86 -6.77
N GLU A 301 -25.50 -25.97 -6.03
CA GLU A 301 -26.60 -26.95 -6.01
C GLU A 301 -27.92 -26.32 -5.61
N LYS A 302 -27.91 -25.34 -4.70
CA LYS A 302 -29.09 -24.58 -4.27
C LYS A 302 -29.43 -23.40 -5.18
N GLU A 303 -28.70 -23.23 -6.30
CA GLU A 303 -28.86 -22.11 -7.27
C GLU A 303 -28.78 -20.72 -6.61
N LEU A 304 -28.03 -20.60 -5.51
CA LEU A 304 -27.86 -19.34 -4.77
C LEU A 304 -26.75 -18.46 -5.36
N ILE A 305 -25.78 -19.04 -6.07
CA ILE A 305 -24.71 -18.30 -6.78
C ILE A 305 -25.19 -17.96 -8.18
N LYS A 306 -25.27 -16.66 -8.47
CA LYS A 306 -25.65 -16.15 -9.80
C LYS A 306 -24.48 -15.37 -10.36
N LYS A 307 -23.57 -16.04 -11.08
CA LYS A 307 -22.44 -15.38 -11.75
C LYS A 307 -22.85 -14.87 -13.14
N ILE A 308 -22.33 -13.70 -13.52
CA ILE A 308 -22.58 -13.03 -14.80
C ILE A 308 -21.28 -12.49 -15.40
N GLY A 309 -21.23 -12.37 -16.72
CA GLY A 309 -20.10 -11.78 -17.43
C GLY A 309 -18.78 -12.45 -17.05
N ARG A 310 -17.82 -11.67 -16.51
CA ARG A 310 -16.52 -12.18 -16.07
C ARG A 310 -16.61 -13.19 -14.92
N GLY A 311 -17.71 -13.18 -14.17
CA GLY A 311 -17.96 -14.11 -13.08
C GLY A 311 -18.16 -15.57 -13.54
N LEU A 312 -18.38 -15.81 -14.82
CA LEU A 312 -18.55 -17.13 -15.41
C LEU A 312 -17.23 -17.82 -15.77
N LEU A 313 -16.08 -17.13 -15.63
CA LEU A 313 -14.75 -17.66 -15.89
C LEU A 313 -14.22 -18.40 -14.66
#